data_57964497a5d0eca589d502b6c02c1984
#
_entry.id   57964497a5d0eca589d502b6c02c1984
#
_cell.length_a   1.000
_cell.length_b   1.000
_cell.length_c   1.000
_cell.angle_alpha   90.00
_cell.angle_beta   90.00
_cell.angle_gamma   90.00
#
_symmetry.space_group_name_H-M   'P 1'
#
loop_
_entity.id
_entity.type
_entity.pdbx_description
1 polymer ?
#
loop_
_entity_poly.entity_id
_entity_poly.type
_entity_poly.pdbx_seq_one_letter_code
_entity_poly.pdbx_strand_id
1 'polypeptide(L)'
;MFNSIYSDQLSQYYGLRRETLSESAEKHELCYLRRFDSYVSNRLDSPGHITEDFINEWIGSLSGKSSSIENEIIVIRQFLEFLKYTGESVAIPSIPKVHDDYIPYLFSDTELNGIFESADNIVQKDAKSDPYLVIEFPVILRLLYSCGLRIGETVKISMNDVDLDDGILRLINTKG
;
A
#
# COMPACT_ATOMS: atom_id res chain seq x y z
N MET A 1 18.52 7.86 -6.08
CA MET A 1 19.93 7.51 -5.85
C MET A 1 20.09 7.49 -4.34
N PHE A 2 20.75 6.51 -3.78
CA PHE A 2 21.07 6.41 -2.36
C PHE A 2 22.42 7.10 -2.08
N ASN A 3 22.63 7.60 -0.86
CA ASN A 3 23.76 8.47 -0.52
C ASN A 3 24.53 8.02 0.73
N SER A 4 24.01 7.05 1.51
CA SER A 4 24.71 6.56 2.68
C SER A 4 25.89 5.65 2.34
N ILE A 5 26.61 5.25 3.36
CA ILE A 5 27.70 4.25 3.26
C ILE A 5 27.22 2.88 2.75
N TYR A 6 25.91 2.63 2.75
CA TYR A 6 25.29 1.42 2.19
C TYR A 6 24.59 1.66 0.84
N SER A 7 24.93 2.74 0.14
CA SER A 7 24.31 3.13 -1.15
C SER A 7 24.37 2.02 -2.21
N ASP A 8 25.48 1.30 -2.29
CA ASP A 8 25.68 0.21 -3.24
C ASP A 8 24.82 -1.00 -2.89
N GLN A 9 24.79 -1.40 -1.62
CA GLN A 9 23.97 -2.49 -1.12
C GLN A 9 22.49 -2.18 -1.24
N LEU A 10 22.06 -0.94 -0.96
CA LEU A 10 20.68 -0.48 -1.15
C LEU A 10 20.28 -0.54 -2.62
N SER A 11 21.18 -0.13 -3.52
CA SER A 11 20.94 -0.19 -4.97
C SER A 11 20.81 -1.63 -5.46
N GLN A 12 21.67 -2.52 -4.99
CA GLN A 12 21.62 -3.95 -5.31
C GLN A 12 20.34 -4.60 -4.76
N TYR A 13 20.02 -4.37 -3.49
CA TYR A 13 18.81 -4.89 -2.87
C TYR A 13 17.54 -4.42 -3.59
N TYR A 14 17.45 -3.11 -3.84
CA TYR A 14 16.32 -2.54 -4.58
C TYR A 14 16.19 -3.10 -5.99
N GLY A 15 17.31 -3.31 -6.69
CA GLY A 15 17.34 -3.94 -8.01
C GLY A 15 16.72 -5.33 -8.03
N LEU A 16 17.01 -6.15 -7.02
CA LEU A 16 16.41 -7.49 -6.85
C LEU A 16 14.93 -7.44 -6.52
N ARG A 17 14.53 -6.50 -5.66
CA ARG A 17 13.15 -6.39 -5.18
C ARG A 17 12.18 -5.89 -6.24
N ARG A 18 12.58 -4.88 -7.03
CA ARG A 18 11.71 -4.26 -8.03
C ARG A 18 11.17 -5.23 -9.07
N GLU A 19 11.87 -6.32 -9.36
CA GLU A 19 11.43 -7.31 -10.33
C GLU A 19 10.23 -8.16 -9.84
N THR A 20 10.02 -8.20 -8.53
CA THR A 20 8.96 -9.01 -7.90
C THR A 20 7.79 -8.19 -7.38
N LEU A 21 7.92 -6.85 -7.38
CA LEU A 21 6.92 -5.95 -6.80
C LEU A 21 5.95 -5.42 -7.87
N SER A 22 4.72 -5.13 -7.44
CA SER A 22 3.80 -4.30 -8.23
C SER A 22 4.29 -2.84 -8.23
N GLU A 23 3.95 -2.06 -9.25
CA GLU A 23 4.36 -0.65 -9.37
C GLU A 23 4.05 0.20 -8.12
N SER A 24 2.90 -0.03 -7.50
CA SER A 24 2.52 0.66 -6.27
C SER A 24 3.39 0.24 -5.08
N ALA A 25 3.66 -1.06 -4.92
CA ALA A 25 4.51 -1.58 -3.85
C ALA A 25 5.96 -1.12 -4.02
N GLU A 26 6.47 -1.09 -5.25
CA GLU A 26 7.81 -0.60 -5.57
C GLU A 26 7.99 0.87 -5.13
N LYS A 27 7.02 1.74 -5.45
CA LYS A 27 7.05 3.14 -5.05
C LYS A 27 7.10 3.32 -3.53
N HIS A 28 6.31 2.54 -2.79
CA HIS A 28 6.30 2.57 -1.32
C HIS A 28 7.62 2.05 -0.73
N GLU A 29 8.11 0.90 -1.21
CA GLU A 29 9.36 0.32 -0.74
C GLU A 29 10.55 1.26 -0.99
N LEU A 30 10.64 1.85 -2.19
CA LEU A 30 11.66 2.84 -2.51
C LEU A 30 11.62 4.08 -1.60
N CYS A 31 10.41 4.53 -1.23
CA CYS A 31 10.25 5.65 -0.29
C CYS A 31 10.84 5.31 1.08
N TYR A 32 10.54 4.14 1.62
CA TYR A 32 11.06 3.68 2.92
C TYR A 32 12.58 3.49 2.89
N LEU A 33 13.12 2.87 1.83
CA LEU A 33 14.56 2.71 1.67
C LEU A 33 15.29 4.06 1.60
N ARG A 34 14.75 5.04 0.90
CA ARG A 34 15.33 6.39 0.83
C ARG A 34 15.30 7.13 2.16
N ARG A 35 14.22 6.98 2.94
CA ARG A 35 14.13 7.58 4.29
C ARG A 35 15.19 6.99 5.21
N PHE A 36 15.34 5.67 5.20
CA PHE A 36 16.35 4.98 5.98
C PHE A 36 17.77 5.35 5.53
N ASP A 37 18.05 5.39 4.21
CA ASP A 37 19.31 5.86 3.64
C ASP A 37 19.68 7.26 4.13
N SER A 38 18.73 8.18 4.09
CA SER A 38 18.93 9.54 4.62
C SER A 38 19.20 9.55 6.13
N TYR A 39 18.52 8.70 6.89
CA TYR A 39 18.75 8.58 8.33
C TYR A 39 20.16 8.07 8.64
N VAL A 40 20.60 7.03 7.92
CA VAL A 40 21.94 6.45 8.02
C VAL A 40 23.01 7.47 7.58
N SER A 41 22.82 8.13 6.43
CA SER A 41 23.76 9.11 5.89
C SER A 41 24.05 10.28 6.85
N ASN A 42 23.08 10.64 7.68
CA ASN A 42 23.22 11.74 8.63
C ASN A 42 23.87 11.33 9.98
N ARG A 43 24.12 10.03 10.22
CA ARG A 43 24.53 9.52 11.53
C ARG A 43 25.70 8.55 11.50
N LEU A 44 25.98 7.92 10.38
CA LEU A 44 27.02 6.91 10.25
C LEU A 44 28.02 7.27 9.15
N ASP A 45 29.28 7.33 9.52
CA ASP A 45 30.40 7.61 8.60
C ASP A 45 31.17 6.34 8.19
N SER A 46 30.88 5.18 8.83
CA SER A 46 31.56 3.91 8.55
C SER A 46 30.65 2.70 8.70
N PRO A 47 30.85 1.61 7.91
CA PRO A 47 30.07 0.38 7.98
C PRO A 47 30.19 -0.33 9.34
N GLY A 48 29.19 -1.19 9.65
CA GLY A 48 29.23 -2.04 10.86
C GLY A 48 28.67 -1.39 12.13
N HIS A 49 28.12 -0.18 12.06
CA HIS A 49 27.59 0.55 13.22
C HIS A 49 26.06 0.56 13.32
N ILE A 50 25.35 -0.27 12.54
CA ILE A 50 23.89 -0.45 12.73
C ILE A 50 23.67 -1.38 13.93
N THR A 51 23.79 -0.81 15.12
CA THR A 51 23.59 -1.48 16.40
C THR A 51 22.10 -1.54 16.77
N GLU A 52 21.77 -2.28 17.84
CA GLU A 52 20.41 -2.32 18.37
C GLU A 52 19.94 -0.95 18.84
N ASP A 53 20.79 -0.17 19.48
CA ASP A 53 20.50 1.20 19.93
C ASP A 53 20.23 2.11 18.74
N PHE A 54 21.04 2.03 17.67
CA PHE A 54 20.81 2.78 16.44
C PHE A 54 19.45 2.48 15.81
N ILE A 55 19.06 1.21 15.78
CA ILE A 55 17.77 0.77 15.26
C ILE A 55 16.63 1.28 16.15
N ASN A 56 16.77 1.22 17.47
CA ASN A 56 15.76 1.72 18.39
C ASN A 56 15.57 3.23 18.27
N GLU A 57 16.66 3.99 18.11
CA GLU A 57 16.59 5.43 17.84
C GLU A 57 15.92 5.74 16.50
N TRP A 58 16.24 4.98 15.45
CA TRP A 58 15.56 5.11 14.16
C TRP A 58 14.08 4.86 14.29
N ILE A 59 13.65 3.75 14.90
CA ILE A 59 12.24 3.42 15.12
C ILE A 59 11.55 4.54 15.91
N GLY A 60 12.19 5.06 16.97
CA GLY A 60 11.66 6.17 17.75
C GLY A 60 11.52 7.49 16.98
N SER A 61 12.23 7.64 15.86
CA SER A 61 12.14 8.82 14.98
C SER A 61 10.99 8.72 13.95
N LEU A 62 10.42 7.52 13.77
CA LEU A 62 9.32 7.32 12.82
C LEU A 62 8.04 7.97 13.33
N SER A 63 7.30 8.59 12.41
CA SER A 63 6.03 9.25 12.71
C SER A 63 4.97 8.89 11.68
N GLY A 64 3.71 8.80 12.11
CA GLY A 64 2.59 8.48 11.23
C GLY A 64 1.66 7.44 11.84
N LYS A 65 0.84 6.81 10.99
CA LYS A 65 -0.05 5.72 11.41
C LYS A 65 0.77 4.49 11.79
N SER A 66 0.36 3.78 12.83
CA SER A 66 1.05 2.58 13.32
C SER A 66 1.27 1.53 12.23
N SER A 67 0.29 1.30 11.37
CA SER A 67 0.42 0.37 10.22
C SER A 67 1.44 0.81 9.17
N SER A 68 1.61 2.12 8.96
CA SER A 68 2.63 2.65 8.04
C SER A 68 4.04 2.49 8.63
N ILE A 69 4.18 2.72 9.92
CA ILE A 69 5.44 2.51 10.65
C ILE A 69 5.82 1.03 10.64
N GLU A 70 4.86 0.14 10.90
CA GLU A 70 5.08 -1.31 10.81
C GLU A 70 5.57 -1.74 9.42
N ASN A 71 4.92 -1.27 8.36
CA ASN A 71 5.33 -1.57 6.98
C ASN A 71 6.75 -1.06 6.68
N GLU A 72 7.11 0.13 7.15
CA GLU A 72 8.45 0.67 7.00
C GLU A 72 9.48 -0.19 7.74
N ILE A 73 9.19 -0.60 8.97
CA ILE A 73 10.07 -1.49 9.76
C ILE A 73 10.23 -2.84 9.05
N ILE A 74 9.16 -3.41 8.49
CA ILE A 74 9.23 -4.66 7.74
C ILE A 74 10.17 -4.55 6.54
N VAL A 75 10.04 -3.50 5.75
CA VAL A 75 10.90 -3.27 4.56
C VAL A 75 12.36 -3.11 4.98
N ILE A 76 12.63 -2.29 5.99
CA ILE A 76 14.02 -2.05 6.43
C ILE A 76 14.60 -3.29 7.10
N ARG A 77 13.81 -4.07 7.84
CA ARG A 77 14.22 -5.36 8.36
C ARG A 77 14.70 -6.30 7.25
N GLN A 78 13.95 -6.41 6.14
CA GLN A 78 14.34 -7.24 5.01
C GLN A 78 15.66 -6.76 4.37
N PHE A 79 15.86 -5.46 4.26
CA PHE A 79 17.13 -4.90 3.81
C PHE A 79 18.29 -5.22 4.78
N LEU A 80 18.08 -5.11 6.09
CA LEU A 80 19.10 -5.44 7.09
C LEU A 80 19.42 -6.96 7.10
N GLU A 81 18.42 -7.82 6.87
CA GLU A 81 18.63 -9.25 6.67
C GLU A 81 19.49 -9.52 5.41
N PHE A 82 19.27 -8.77 4.33
CA PHE A 82 20.13 -8.81 3.14
C PHE A 82 21.56 -8.37 3.45
N LEU A 83 21.76 -7.27 4.18
CA LEU A 83 23.09 -6.83 4.63
C LEU A 83 23.80 -7.89 5.46
N LYS A 84 23.08 -8.51 6.39
CA LYS A 84 23.61 -9.60 7.21
C LYS A 84 24.02 -10.82 6.36
N TYR A 85 23.22 -11.14 5.33
CA TYR A 85 23.55 -12.21 4.40
C TYR A 85 24.80 -11.92 3.57
N THR A 86 25.05 -10.65 3.21
CA THR A 86 26.25 -10.21 2.48
C THR A 86 27.48 -10.03 3.37
N GLY A 87 27.36 -10.30 4.68
CA GLY A 87 28.51 -10.35 5.61
C GLY A 87 28.62 -9.12 6.52
N GLU A 88 27.68 -8.18 6.46
CA GLU A 88 27.67 -7.03 7.37
C GLU A 88 27.18 -7.42 8.78
N SER A 89 27.79 -6.84 9.80
CA SER A 89 27.34 -7.00 11.19
C SER A 89 26.30 -5.94 11.52
N VAL A 90 25.02 -6.29 11.44
CA VAL A 90 23.90 -5.36 11.68
C VAL A 90 22.86 -5.96 12.61
N ALA A 91 22.24 -5.11 13.43
CA ALA A 91 21.09 -5.49 14.25
C ALA A 91 19.82 -5.56 13.41
N ILE A 92 18.96 -6.52 13.73
CA ILE A 92 17.68 -6.73 13.03
C ILE A 92 16.55 -6.30 13.95
N PRO A 93 15.69 -5.34 13.54
CA PRO A 93 14.57 -4.89 14.36
C PRO A 93 13.54 -6.00 14.57
N SER A 94 12.91 -6.02 15.74
CA SER A 94 11.66 -6.77 15.94
C SER A 94 10.51 -6.00 15.31
N ILE A 95 9.56 -6.73 14.72
CA ILE A 95 8.35 -6.10 14.16
C ILE A 95 7.39 -5.83 15.32
N PRO A 96 6.99 -4.56 15.54
CA PRO A 96 6.04 -4.22 16.59
C PRO A 96 4.68 -4.85 16.26
N LYS A 97 4.01 -5.39 17.29
CA LYS A 97 2.61 -5.82 17.13
C LYS A 97 1.72 -4.57 17.09
N VAL A 98 1.20 -4.26 15.93
CA VAL A 98 0.18 -3.22 15.78
C VAL A 98 -1.18 -3.82 16.08
N HIS A 99 -1.87 -3.30 17.08
CA HIS A 99 -3.28 -3.59 17.30
C HIS A 99 -4.08 -2.58 16.47
N ASP A 100 -4.82 -3.07 15.51
CA ASP A 100 -5.79 -2.25 14.78
C ASP A 100 -7.12 -2.34 15.53
N ASP A 101 -7.43 -1.31 16.31
CA ASP A 101 -8.69 -1.19 17.06
C ASP A 101 -9.82 -0.62 16.16
N TYR A 102 -9.60 -0.60 14.83
CA TYR A 102 -10.61 -0.11 13.90
C TYR A 102 -11.81 -1.06 13.83
N ILE A 103 -12.95 -0.58 14.34
CA ILE A 103 -14.25 -1.26 14.20
C ILE A 103 -14.93 -0.64 12.98
N PRO A 104 -15.19 -1.42 11.91
CA PRO A 104 -15.91 -0.92 10.76
C PRO A 104 -17.33 -0.46 11.15
N TYR A 105 -17.75 0.68 10.61
CA TYR A 105 -19.11 1.12 10.73
C TYR A 105 -20.03 0.22 9.88
N LEU A 106 -21.06 -0.32 10.51
CA LEU A 106 -22.07 -1.12 9.83
C LEU A 106 -23.28 -0.23 9.54
N PHE A 107 -23.55 -0.01 8.26
CA PHE A 107 -24.72 0.75 7.82
C PHE A 107 -26.01 -0.02 8.10
N SER A 108 -27.02 0.67 8.58
CA SER A 108 -28.40 0.17 8.65
C SER A 108 -29.02 0.13 7.25
N ASP A 109 -30.10 -0.64 7.08
CA ASP A 109 -30.82 -0.70 5.80
C ASP A 109 -31.33 0.67 5.35
N THR A 110 -31.75 1.52 6.28
CA THR A 110 -32.19 2.89 5.98
C THR A 110 -31.05 3.75 5.43
N GLU A 111 -29.85 3.65 6.02
CA GLU A 111 -28.68 4.37 5.54
C GLU A 111 -28.22 3.86 4.19
N LEU A 112 -28.22 2.54 3.97
CA LEU A 112 -27.89 1.93 2.68
C LEU A 112 -28.83 2.39 1.57
N ASN A 113 -30.14 2.38 1.84
CA ASN A 113 -31.13 2.87 0.88
C ASN A 113 -30.90 4.36 0.58
N GLY A 114 -30.64 5.19 1.58
CA GLY A 114 -30.31 6.59 1.40
C GLY A 114 -29.05 6.83 0.56
N ILE A 115 -28.04 5.97 0.73
CA ILE A 115 -26.81 6.01 -0.09
C ILE A 115 -27.14 5.67 -1.55
N PHE A 116 -27.92 4.62 -1.83
CA PHE A 116 -28.31 4.24 -3.19
C PHE A 116 -29.20 5.29 -3.85
N GLU A 117 -30.18 5.84 -3.12
CA GLU A 117 -31.01 6.93 -3.63
C GLU A 117 -30.19 8.18 -3.95
N SER A 118 -29.20 8.52 -3.12
CA SER A 118 -28.31 9.64 -3.39
C SER A 118 -27.44 9.40 -4.62
N ALA A 119 -26.99 8.18 -4.82
CA ALA A 119 -26.21 7.79 -6.01
C ALA A 119 -27.06 7.88 -7.30
N ASP A 120 -28.30 7.42 -7.25
CA ASP A 120 -29.23 7.47 -8.39
C ASP A 120 -29.64 8.90 -8.78
N ASN A 121 -29.58 9.83 -7.82
CA ASN A 121 -29.93 11.25 -8.00
C ASN A 121 -28.69 12.16 -8.23
N ILE A 122 -27.52 11.59 -8.51
CA ILE A 122 -26.34 12.39 -8.87
C ILE A 122 -26.62 13.15 -10.15
N VAL A 123 -26.38 14.46 -10.11
CA VAL A 123 -26.48 15.33 -11.29
C VAL A 123 -25.12 15.90 -11.65
N GLN A 124 -24.82 15.99 -12.92
CA GLN A 124 -23.61 16.63 -13.42
C GLN A 124 -23.65 18.13 -13.08
N LYS A 125 -22.72 18.59 -12.24
CA LYS A 125 -22.72 20.00 -11.76
C LYS A 125 -22.03 20.98 -12.71
N ASP A 126 -21.09 20.51 -13.53
CA ASP A 126 -20.36 21.34 -14.47
C ASP A 126 -19.89 20.53 -15.70
N ALA A 127 -19.51 21.26 -16.77
CA ALA A 127 -19.05 20.65 -18.02
C ALA A 127 -17.66 19.98 -17.95
N LYS A 128 -16.96 20.10 -16.82
CA LYS A 128 -15.65 19.48 -16.59
C LYS A 128 -15.76 18.13 -15.88
N SER A 129 -16.93 17.81 -15.31
CA SER A 129 -17.21 16.52 -14.70
C SER A 129 -17.34 15.46 -15.78
N ASP A 130 -16.88 14.23 -15.48
CA ASP A 130 -17.08 13.09 -16.37
C ASP A 130 -18.57 12.89 -16.64
N PRO A 131 -19.04 12.96 -17.92
CA PRO A 131 -20.45 12.82 -18.25
C PRO A 131 -20.99 11.42 -17.93
N TYR A 132 -20.12 10.42 -17.84
CA TYR A 132 -20.51 9.04 -17.56
C TYR A 132 -20.67 8.77 -16.05
N LEU A 133 -20.14 9.62 -15.19
CA LEU A 133 -20.19 9.44 -13.73
C LEU A 133 -21.62 9.22 -13.22
N VAL A 134 -22.58 9.95 -13.79
CA VAL A 134 -24.00 9.86 -13.41
C VAL A 134 -24.59 8.46 -13.67
N ILE A 135 -24.09 7.77 -14.69
CA ILE A 135 -24.53 6.43 -15.08
C ILE A 135 -23.70 5.35 -14.37
N GLU A 136 -22.39 5.52 -14.35
CA GLU A 136 -21.45 4.51 -13.86
C GLU A 136 -21.45 4.39 -12.34
N PHE A 137 -21.52 5.51 -11.62
CA PHE A 137 -21.39 5.49 -10.17
C PHE A 137 -22.48 4.68 -9.45
N PRO A 138 -23.77 4.79 -9.81
CA PRO A 138 -24.82 3.94 -9.23
C PRO A 138 -24.59 2.44 -9.48
N VAL A 139 -24.08 2.08 -10.65
CA VAL A 139 -23.77 0.69 -11.00
C VAL A 139 -22.58 0.18 -10.21
N ILE A 140 -21.49 0.95 -10.17
CA ILE A 140 -20.28 0.63 -9.40
C ILE A 140 -20.63 0.40 -7.92
N LEU A 141 -21.41 1.30 -7.33
CA LEU A 141 -21.80 1.20 -5.92
C LEU A 141 -22.60 -0.09 -5.63
N ARG A 142 -23.52 -0.45 -6.52
CA ARG A 142 -24.29 -1.70 -6.39
C ARG A 142 -23.42 -2.94 -6.56
N LEU A 143 -22.47 -2.94 -7.49
CA LEU A 143 -21.51 -4.04 -7.64
C LEU A 143 -20.62 -4.21 -6.43
N LEU A 144 -20.12 -3.11 -5.85
CA LEU A 144 -19.34 -3.14 -4.63
C LEU A 144 -20.12 -3.76 -3.46
N TYR A 145 -21.39 -3.36 -3.32
CA TYR A 145 -22.23 -3.82 -2.21
C TYR A 145 -22.74 -5.27 -2.43
N SER A 146 -23.35 -5.56 -3.58
CA SER A 146 -24.02 -6.83 -3.81
C SER A 146 -23.07 -7.98 -4.13
N CYS A 147 -21.95 -7.70 -4.81
CA CYS A 147 -20.96 -8.70 -5.19
C CYS A 147 -19.73 -8.71 -4.27
N GLY A 148 -19.61 -7.77 -3.33
CA GLY A 148 -18.47 -7.67 -2.42
C GLY A 148 -17.14 -7.37 -3.12
N LEU A 149 -17.18 -6.71 -4.28
CA LEU A 149 -16.00 -6.43 -5.08
C LEU A 149 -15.14 -5.34 -4.45
N ARG A 150 -13.83 -5.42 -4.66
CA ARG A 150 -12.93 -4.29 -4.36
C ARG A 150 -13.06 -3.22 -5.45
N ILE A 151 -12.92 -1.94 -5.08
CA ILE A 151 -13.00 -0.84 -6.05
C ILE A 151 -12.06 -1.04 -7.25
N GLY A 152 -10.83 -1.52 -7.01
CA GLY A 152 -9.86 -1.79 -8.07
C GLY A 152 -10.20 -2.98 -8.97
N GLU A 153 -11.09 -3.87 -8.56
CA GLU A 153 -11.66 -4.95 -9.35
C GLU A 153 -12.82 -4.41 -10.20
N THR A 154 -13.70 -3.66 -9.57
CA THR A 154 -14.91 -3.11 -10.22
C THR A 154 -14.58 -2.18 -11.39
N VAL A 155 -13.63 -1.27 -11.23
CA VAL A 155 -13.24 -0.32 -12.30
C VAL A 155 -12.46 -0.96 -13.46
N LYS A 156 -12.06 -2.22 -13.34
CA LYS A 156 -11.38 -2.98 -14.40
C LYS A 156 -12.30 -3.89 -15.19
N ILE A 157 -13.56 -4.01 -14.79
CA ILE A 157 -14.55 -4.83 -15.47
C ILE A 157 -14.74 -4.27 -16.89
N SER A 158 -14.65 -5.15 -17.87
CA SER A 158 -14.94 -4.85 -19.27
C SER A 158 -16.25 -5.52 -19.71
N MET A 159 -16.81 -5.09 -20.83
CA MET A 159 -18.03 -5.71 -21.38
C MET A 159 -17.86 -7.21 -21.70
N ASN A 160 -16.64 -7.66 -21.96
CA ASN A 160 -16.35 -9.07 -22.21
C ASN A 160 -16.40 -9.93 -20.93
N ASP A 161 -16.36 -9.29 -19.76
CA ASP A 161 -16.39 -9.95 -18.46
C ASP A 161 -17.82 -10.08 -17.92
N VAL A 162 -18.82 -9.51 -18.63
CA VAL A 162 -20.22 -9.44 -18.21
C VAL A 162 -21.06 -10.28 -19.14
N ASP A 163 -21.74 -11.27 -18.58
CA ASP A 163 -22.78 -12.06 -19.25
C ASP A 163 -24.14 -11.63 -18.70
N LEU A 164 -24.87 -10.85 -19.47
CA LEU A 164 -26.17 -10.33 -19.06
C LEU A 164 -27.29 -11.38 -19.19
N ASP A 165 -27.11 -12.39 -20.04
CA ASP A 165 -28.12 -13.44 -20.24
C ASP A 165 -28.14 -14.42 -19.06
N ASP A 166 -26.94 -14.79 -18.58
CA ASP A 166 -26.77 -15.70 -17.45
C ASP A 166 -26.57 -14.97 -16.12
N GLY A 167 -26.44 -13.63 -16.10
CA GLY A 167 -26.19 -12.83 -14.92
C GLY A 167 -24.83 -13.10 -14.27
N ILE A 168 -23.83 -13.45 -15.09
CA ILE A 168 -22.49 -13.82 -14.63
C ILE A 168 -21.51 -12.66 -14.82
N LEU A 169 -20.73 -12.39 -13.78
CA LEU A 169 -19.60 -11.46 -13.81
C LEU A 169 -18.30 -12.24 -13.62
N ARG A 170 -17.37 -12.12 -14.57
CA ARG A 170 -16.06 -12.77 -14.52
C ARG A 170 -15.01 -11.79 -14.02
N LEU A 171 -14.30 -12.14 -12.96
CA LEU A 171 -13.20 -11.34 -12.42
C LEU A 171 -11.86 -11.97 -12.81
N ILE A 172 -11.01 -11.18 -13.47
CA ILE A 172 -9.69 -11.62 -13.93
C ILE A 172 -8.62 -10.89 -13.08
N ASN A 173 -7.56 -11.60 -12.68
CA ASN A 173 -6.44 -11.07 -11.89
C ASN A 173 -6.85 -10.47 -10.54
N THR A 174 -7.72 -11.12 -9.82
CA THR A 174 -8.02 -10.77 -8.43
C THR A 174 -6.85 -11.18 -7.54
N LYS A 175 -6.49 -10.32 -6.58
CA LYS A 175 -5.58 -10.75 -5.50
C LYS A 175 -6.35 -11.71 -4.62
N GLY A 176 -6.08 -13.01 -4.76
CA GLY A 176 -6.50 -14.06 -3.84
C GLY A 176 -5.74 -13.96 -2.53
#